data_f0e87fe96c8d5bbba5be66801e645a6b
#
_entry.id   f0e87fe96c8d5bbba5be66801e645a6b
#
_cell.length_a   1.000
_cell.length_b   1.000
_cell.length_c   1.000
_cell.angle_alpha   90.00
_cell.angle_beta   90.00
_cell.angle_gamma   90.00
#
_symmetry.space_group_name_H-M   'P 1'
#
loop_
_entity.id
_entity.type
_entity.pdbx_description
1 polymer ?
#
loop_
_entity_poly.entity_id
_entity_poly.type
_entity_poly.pdbx_seq_one_letter_code
_entity_poly.pdbx_strand_id
1 'polypeptide(L)'
;KFERSELGALFSKLRTAVPEVRAVGTDDAGILLSGSNAYATNLELSVRAGLSKPVEQDVVVPPRGVDFISGTVAPEISIEADKGILTVKSGTARARLNTTPAENYPEFSGPGNDAKRCIVGANDLSWAISKVLYAVSKDDKHPAHRGLCFSRKGEDVLEICALDGYRMAIARINCTADGDFRFTLPAATAKAVDTLSMDGSVE
;
A
#
# COMPACT_ATOMS: atom_id res chain seq x y z
N LYS A 1 7.20 -13.70 17.57
CA LYS A 1 7.75 -14.59 16.55
C LYS A 1 6.76 -14.77 15.42
N PHE A 2 7.22 -14.76 14.18
CA PHE A 2 6.45 -14.87 12.96
C PHE A 2 7.04 -15.94 12.05
N GLU A 3 6.20 -16.54 11.22
CA GLU A 3 6.67 -17.34 10.10
C GLU A 3 7.22 -16.45 8.99
N ARG A 4 8.38 -16.82 8.45
CA ARG A 4 9.03 -16.03 7.40
C ARG A 4 8.17 -15.87 6.16
N SER A 5 7.47 -16.92 5.73
CA SER A 5 6.60 -16.91 4.54
C SER A 5 5.49 -15.88 4.66
N GLU A 6 4.83 -15.83 5.81
CA GLU A 6 3.74 -14.89 6.08
C GLU A 6 4.24 -13.45 6.17
N LEU A 7 5.28 -13.21 6.99
CA LEU A 7 5.82 -11.88 7.18
C LEU A 7 6.46 -11.33 5.91
N GLY A 8 7.14 -12.18 5.14
CA GLY A 8 7.74 -11.82 3.87
C GLY A 8 6.71 -11.44 2.81
N ALA A 9 5.61 -12.20 2.69
CA ALA A 9 4.52 -11.89 1.78
C ALA A 9 3.82 -10.58 2.19
N LEU A 10 3.59 -10.38 3.49
CA LEU A 10 3.01 -9.17 4.04
C LEU A 10 3.89 -7.95 3.75
N PHE A 11 5.19 -8.04 4.03
CA PHE A 11 6.13 -6.94 3.81
C PHE A 11 6.33 -6.63 2.33
N SER A 12 6.28 -7.63 1.45
CA SER A 12 6.29 -7.41 0.00
C SER A 12 5.11 -6.54 -0.46
N LYS A 13 3.91 -6.78 0.08
CA LYS A 13 2.74 -5.95 -0.19
C LYS A 13 2.89 -4.53 0.38
N LEU A 14 3.30 -4.40 1.63
CA LEU A 14 3.44 -3.11 2.29
C LEU A 14 4.59 -2.27 1.74
N ARG A 15 5.57 -2.89 1.09
CA ARG A 15 6.76 -2.21 0.55
C ARG A 15 6.42 -1.13 -0.47
N THR A 16 5.30 -1.23 -1.17
CA THR A 16 4.83 -0.19 -2.11
C THR A 16 4.59 1.16 -1.44
N ALA A 17 4.27 1.14 -0.15
CA ALA A 17 4.05 2.34 0.66
C ALA A 17 5.20 2.66 1.62
N VAL A 18 6.32 1.93 1.57
CA VAL A 18 7.53 2.25 2.33
C VAL A 18 8.40 3.19 1.51
N PRO A 19 8.75 4.39 2.01
CA PRO A 19 9.63 5.31 1.31
C PRO A 19 11.00 4.69 1.00
N GLU A 20 11.61 5.10 -0.11
CA GLU A 20 12.99 4.72 -0.40
C GLU A 20 13.94 5.36 0.63
N VAL A 21 14.96 4.59 1.07
CA VAL A 21 15.95 4.98 2.11
C VAL A 21 16.70 6.30 1.78
N ARG A 22 16.56 6.82 0.57
CA ARG A 22 17.26 8.05 0.12
C ARG A 22 16.52 9.35 0.41
N ALA A 23 15.28 9.31 0.83
CA ALA A 23 14.58 10.52 1.22
C ALA A 23 15.13 11.01 2.57
N VAL A 24 15.87 12.10 2.54
CA VAL A 24 16.48 12.72 3.73
C VAL A 24 15.36 13.09 4.74
N GLY A 25 15.50 12.64 5.98
CA GLY A 25 14.54 12.93 7.05
C GLY A 25 13.44 11.89 7.27
N THR A 26 13.53 10.72 6.65
CA THR A 26 12.56 9.62 6.79
C THR A 26 13.06 8.49 7.71
N ASP A 27 13.75 8.83 8.79
CA ASP A 27 14.06 7.84 9.83
C ASP A 27 12.78 7.25 10.45
N ASP A 28 11.65 7.96 10.29
CA ASP A 28 10.31 7.56 10.75
C ASP A 28 9.57 6.66 9.73
N ALA A 29 10.18 6.40 8.59
CA ALA A 29 9.61 5.58 7.54
C ALA A 29 9.89 4.10 7.78
N GLY A 30 8.86 3.28 7.64
CA GLY A 30 8.98 1.84 7.82
C GLY A 30 7.63 1.18 7.83
N ILE A 31 7.57 -0.02 8.39
CA ILE A 31 6.33 -0.74 8.63
C ILE A 31 6.04 -0.73 10.13
N LEU A 32 4.92 -0.10 10.53
CA LEU A 32 4.41 -0.20 11.89
C LEU A 32 3.66 -1.53 12.05
N LEU A 33 4.05 -2.32 13.04
CA LEU A 33 3.30 -3.47 13.52
C LEU A 33 2.58 -3.03 14.80
N SER A 34 1.24 -3.07 14.81
CA SER A 34 0.42 -2.64 15.94
C SER A 34 -0.80 -3.54 16.08
N GLY A 35 -0.97 -4.15 17.27
CA GLY A 35 -2.04 -5.09 17.53
C GLY A 35 -2.10 -6.19 16.48
N SER A 36 -3.21 -6.32 15.77
CA SER A 36 -3.43 -7.33 14.71
C SER A 36 -3.19 -6.79 13.30
N ASN A 37 -2.55 -5.64 13.14
CA ASN A 37 -2.34 -5.01 11.85
C ASN A 37 -0.89 -4.57 11.63
N ALA A 38 -0.52 -4.47 10.36
CA ALA A 38 0.69 -3.82 9.88
C ALA A 38 0.31 -2.64 8.99
N TYR A 39 1.04 -1.54 9.11
CA TYR A 39 0.79 -0.28 8.41
C TYR A 39 2.06 0.19 7.73
N ALA A 40 1.93 0.70 6.51
CA ALA A 40 3.00 1.40 5.83
C ALA A 40 2.45 2.66 5.17
N THR A 41 3.24 3.73 5.17
CA THR A 41 2.87 4.98 4.51
C THR A 41 4.10 5.73 4.02
N ASN A 42 3.96 6.36 2.87
CA ASN A 42 4.90 7.35 2.33
C ASN A 42 4.27 8.76 2.29
N LEU A 43 3.18 8.98 3.05
CA LEU A 43 2.37 10.18 3.13
C LEU A 43 1.46 10.43 1.89
N GLU A 44 1.73 9.81 0.75
CA GLU A 44 0.87 9.85 -0.43
C GLU A 44 -0.01 8.59 -0.53
N LEU A 45 0.55 7.46 -0.13
CA LEU A 45 -0.10 6.16 -0.11
C LEU A 45 0.04 5.55 1.27
N SER A 46 -1.06 5.09 1.83
CA SER A 46 -1.09 4.32 3.07
C SER A 46 -1.70 2.95 2.83
N VAL A 47 -1.04 1.93 3.34
CA VAL A 47 -1.49 0.53 3.20
C VAL A 47 -1.58 -0.10 4.59
N ARG A 48 -2.71 -0.76 4.84
CA ARG A 48 -2.94 -1.58 6.03
C ARG A 48 -3.14 -3.03 5.63
N ALA A 49 -2.55 -3.94 6.37
CA ALA A 49 -2.76 -5.37 6.18
C ALA A 49 -2.83 -6.09 7.53
N GLY A 50 -3.63 -7.16 7.61
CA GLY A 50 -3.76 -7.97 8.81
C GLY A 50 -2.51 -8.80 9.08
N LEU A 51 -2.17 -8.94 10.36
CA LEU A 51 -1.15 -9.87 10.87
C LEU A 51 -1.82 -11.22 11.21
N SER A 52 -1.15 -12.32 10.92
CA SER A 52 -1.58 -13.66 11.33
C SER A 52 -1.59 -13.84 12.85
N LYS A 53 -0.72 -13.11 13.54
CA LYS A 53 -0.62 -13.08 15.01
C LYS A 53 -0.47 -11.64 15.48
N PRO A 54 -1.21 -11.24 16.53
CA PRO A 54 -1.08 -9.91 17.08
C PRO A 54 0.29 -9.70 17.71
N VAL A 55 0.77 -8.46 17.68
CA VAL A 55 1.94 -8.03 18.46
C VAL A 55 1.50 -7.50 19.82
N GLU A 56 2.27 -7.83 20.85
CA GLU A 56 2.01 -7.36 22.23
C GLU A 56 2.46 -5.91 22.42
N GLN A 57 3.45 -5.48 21.65
CA GLN A 57 4.02 -4.15 21.68
C GLN A 57 4.12 -3.61 20.25
N ASP A 58 3.73 -2.36 20.09
CA ASP A 58 3.85 -1.66 18.83
C ASP A 58 5.32 -1.43 18.48
N VAL A 59 5.67 -1.72 17.22
CA VAL A 59 7.05 -1.62 16.75
C VAL A 59 7.11 -1.15 15.30
N VAL A 60 8.00 -0.20 15.04
CA VAL A 60 8.32 0.24 13.68
C VAL A 60 9.52 -0.55 13.16
N VAL A 61 9.32 -1.24 12.04
CA VAL A 61 10.39 -1.93 11.31
C VAL A 61 10.93 -0.99 10.24
N PRO A 62 12.13 -0.44 10.38
CA PRO A 62 12.68 0.52 9.43
C PRO A 62 12.94 -0.14 8.07
N PRO A 63 13.09 0.62 6.96
CA PRO A 63 13.25 0.07 5.60
C PRO A 63 14.37 -0.96 5.48
N ARG A 64 15.51 -0.74 6.14
CA ARG A 64 16.61 -1.72 6.20
C ARG A 64 16.22 -3.02 6.91
N GLY A 65 15.33 -2.94 7.91
CA GLY A 65 14.76 -4.10 8.58
C GLY A 65 13.83 -4.88 7.66
N VAL A 66 13.02 -4.19 6.87
CA VAL A 66 12.18 -4.79 5.83
C VAL A 66 13.02 -5.53 4.80
N ASP A 67 14.13 -4.91 4.34
CA ASP A 67 15.07 -5.53 3.39
C ASP A 67 15.74 -6.77 3.99
N PHE A 68 16.21 -6.67 5.25
CA PHE A 68 16.80 -7.80 5.95
C PHE A 68 15.82 -8.99 6.05
N ILE A 69 14.58 -8.73 6.47
CA ILE A 69 13.54 -9.76 6.60
C ILE A 69 13.23 -10.40 5.24
N SER A 70 13.12 -9.60 4.19
CA SER A 70 12.87 -10.08 2.82
C SER A 70 14.01 -10.96 2.29
N GLY A 71 15.25 -10.67 2.69
CA GLY A 71 16.45 -11.41 2.27
C GLY A 71 16.76 -12.68 3.11
N THR A 72 16.06 -12.92 4.22
CA THR A 72 16.34 -14.08 5.08
C THR A 72 15.73 -15.37 4.53
N VAL A 73 16.32 -16.52 4.91
CA VAL A 73 15.87 -17.84 4.48
C VAL A 73 15.35 -18.74 5.62
N ALA A 74 15.65 -18.38 6.87
CA ALA A 74 15.21 -19.18 8.01
C ALA A 74 13.69 -19.13 8.20
N PRO A 75 13.05 -20.22 8.63
CA PRO A 75 11.58 -20.33 8.67
C PRO A 75 10.92 -19.41 9.70
N GLU A 76 11.64 -19.07 10.77
CA GLU A 76 11.15 -18.20 11.84
C GLU A 76 11.91 -16.88 11.90
N ILE A 77 11.18 -15.81 12.19
CA ILE A 77 11.69 -14.46 12.42
C ILE A 77 11.20 -13.99 13.78
N SER A 78 12.12 -13.54 14.62
CA SER A 78 11.77 -12.80 15.84
C SER A 78 12.13 -11.33 15.71
N ILE A 79 11.22 -10.49 16.16
CA ILE A 79 11.34 -9.02 16.16
C ILE A 79 11.20 -8.58 17.62
N GLU A 80 12.16 -7.83 18.11
CA GLU A 80 12.20 -7.29 19.47
C GLU A 80 12.64 -5.83 19.39
N ALA A 81 11.92 -4.92 20.05
CA ALA A 81 12.32 -3.52 20.16
C ALA A 81 12.59 -3.16 21.63
N ASP A 82 13.72 -2.54 21.89
CA ASP A 82 14.08 -2.01 23.20
C ASP A 82 14.86 -0.71 23.04
N LYS A 83 14.45 0.34 23.75
CA LYS A 83 15.12 1.65 23.83
C LYS A 83 15.54 2.22 22.46
N GLY A 84 14.64 2.17 21.47
CA GLY A 84 14.89 2.71 20.13
C GLY A 84 15.78 1.83 19.26
N ILE A 85 16.05 0.57 19.69
CA ILE A 85 16.80 -0.40 18.90
C ILE A 85 15.88 -1.57 18.56
N LEU A 86 15.71 -1.81 17.26
CA LEU A 86 15.07 -3.00 16.73
C LEU A 86 16.11 -4.11 16.57
N THR A 87 15.83 -5.26 17.13
CA THR A 87 16.60 -6.48 16.90
C THR A 87 15.75 -7.48 16.12
N VAL A 88 16.21 -7.84 14.93
CA VAL A 88 15.59 -8.88 14.10
C VAL A 88 16.51 -10.08 14.07
N LYS A 89 15.99 -11.26 14.39
CA LYS A 89 16.72 -12.54 14.35
C LYS A 89 16.03 -13.49 13.38
N SER A 90 16.81 -14.16 12.54
CA SER A 90 16.33 -15.17 11.60
C SER A 90 17.39 -16.27 11.48
N GLY A 91 17.18 -17.40 12.17
CA GLY A 91 18.20 -18.45 12.32
C GLY A 91 19.46 -17.93 13.02
N THR A 92 20.59 -18.03 12.34
CA THR A 92 21.89 -17.50 12.83
C THR A 92 22.10 -16.03 12.48
N ALA A 93 21.31 -15.47 11.55
CA ALA A 93 21.42 -14.08 11.15
C ALA A 93 20.74 -13.15 12.16
N ARG A 94 21.38 -12.01 12.42
CA ARG A 94 20.87 -10.98 13.34
C ARG A 94 21.15 -9.59 12.78
N ALA A 95 20.12 -8.74 12.78
CA ALA A 95 20.26 -7.32 12.52
C ALA A 95 19.88 -6.51 13.77
N ARG A 96 20.63 -5.43 14.03
CA ARG A 96 20.30 -4.41 15.04
C ARG A 96 20.24 -3.06 14.32
N LEU A 97 19.10 -2.40 14.42
CA LEU A 97 18.77 -1.19 13.67
C LEU A 97 18.17 -0.16 14.62
N ASN A 98 18.44 1.10 14.37
CA ASN A 98 17.69 2.16 15.04
C ASN A 98 16.24 2.12 14.54
N THR A 99 15.30 2.35 15.44
CA THR A 99 13.87 2.43 15.13
C THR A 99 13.25 3.62 15.84
N THR A 100 12.23 4.19 15.23
CA THR A 100 11.44 5.29 15.79
C THR A 100 10.41 4.72 16.76
N PRO A 101 10.07 5.43 17.85
CA PRO A 101 8.94 5.10 18.69
C PRO A 101 7.65 5.02 17.88
N ALA A 102 6.83 4.00 18.12
CA ALA A 102 5.57 3.78 17.39
C ALA A 102 4.58 4.94 17.52
N GLU A 103 4.63 5.68 18.63
CA GLU A 103 3.84 6.88 18.91
C GLU A 103 4.12 8.05 17.94
N ASN A 104 5.30 8.07 17.31
CA ASN A 104 5.68 9.06 16.31
C ASN A 104 5.33 8.63 14.87
N TYR A 105 4.78 7.42 14.70
CA TYR A 105 4.39 6.95 13.37
C TYR A 105 3.18 7.74 12.86
N PRO A 106 3.13 8.09 11.56
CA PRO A 106 2.00 8.82 11.00
C PRO A 106 0.67 8.11 11.25
N GLU A 107 -0.34 8.86 11.66
CA GLU A 107 -1.66 8.31 11.93
C GLU A 107 -2.30 7.77 10.65
N PHE A 108 -2.84 6.57 10.73
CA PHE A 108 -3.55 5.94 9.62
C PHE A 108 -5.04 6.28 9.70
N SER A 109 -5.46 7.22 8.87
CA SER A 109 -6.87 7.57 8.75
C SER A 109 -7.57 6.62 7.79
N GLY A 110 -8.58 5.93 8.28
CA GLY A 110 -9.50 5.15 7.44
C GLY A 110 -10.47 6.04 6.65
N PRO A 111 -11.33 5.44 5.81
CA PRO A 111 -12.37 6.18 5.13
C PRO A 111 -13.30 6.87 6.14
N GLY A 112 -13.69 8.12 5.84
CA GLY A 112 -14.63 8.87 6.68
C GLY A 112 -16.03 8.24 6.69
N ASN A 113 -16.86 8.65 7.64
CA ASN A 113 -18.23 8.12 7.78
C ASN A 113 -19.11 8.35 6.55
N ASP A 114 -18.80 9.38 5.74
CA ASP A 114 -19.51 9.72 4.50
C ASP A 114 -18.85 9.14 3.25
N ALA A 115 -17.88 8.25 3.41
CA ALA A 115 -17.20 7.62 2.29
C ALA A 115 -18.21 6.74 1.50
N LYS A 116 -18.24 6.95 0.20
CA LYS A 116 -19.02 6.10 -0.71
C LYS A 116 -18.23 4.82 -0.96
N ARG A 117 -18.96 3.72 -1.08
CA ARG A 117 -18.39 2.38 -1.33
C ARG A 117 -18.61 2.00 -2.78
N CYS A 118 -17.62 1.34 -3.34
CA CYS A 118 -17.70 0.73 -4.67
C CYS A 118 -16.96 -0.61 -4.65
N ILE A 119 -17.68 -1.68 -4.90
CA ILE A 119 -17.15 -3.04 -4.93
C ILE A 119 -16.97 -3.48 -6.38
N VAL A 120 -15.78 -3.96 -6.71
CA VAL A 120 -15.41 -4.45 -8.03
C VAL A 120 -14.66 -5.78 -7.93
N GLY A 121 -14.67 -6.56 -9.00
CA GLY A 121 -13.78 -7.73 -9.11
C GLY A 121 -12.32 -7.30 -9.15
N ALA A 122 -11.45 -7.95 -8.36
CA ALA A 122 -10.02 -7.60 -8.30
C ALA A 122 -9.34 -7.75 -9.66
N ASN A 123 -9.61 -8.84 -10.37
CA ASN A 123 -9.07 -9.07 -11.71
C ASN A 123 -9.58 -8.07 -12.74
N ASP A 124 -10.86 -7.67 -12.65
CA ASP A 124 -11.45 -6.65 -13.54
C ASP A 124 -10.81 -5.30 -13.30
N LEU A 125 -10.58 -4.92 -12.03
CA LEU A 125 -9.91 -3.68 -11.67
C LEU A 125 -8.47 -3.64 -12.19
N SER A 126 -7.69 -4.70 -11.97
CA SER A 126 -6.32 -4.84 -12.48
C SER A 126 -6.28 -4.76 -14.00
N TRP A 127 -7.15 -5.49 -14.68
CA TRP A 127 -7.30 -5.43 -16.14
C TRP A 127 -7.60 -3.99 -16.60
N ALA A 128 -8.58 -3.32 -16.01
CA ALA A 128 -8.97 -1.98 -16.39
C ALA A 128 -7.84 -0.96 -16.20
N ILE A 129 -7.15 -1.00 -15.04
CA ILE A 129 -5.98 -0.15 -14.77
C ILE A 129 -4.90 -0.38 -15.82
N SER A 130 -4.56 -1.64 -16.13
CA SER A 130 -3.54 -1.98 -17.13
C SER A 130 -3.85 -1.43 -18.52
N LYS A 131 -5.14 -1.37 -18.89
CA LYS A 131 -5.60 -0.88 -20.21
C LYS A 131 -5.56 0.63 -20.37
N VAL A 132 -5.60 1.40 -19.28
CA VAL A 132 -5.67 2.86 -19.36
C VAL A 132 -4.39 3.55 -18.89
N LEU A 133 -3.58 2.91 -18.06
CA LEU A 133 -2.42 3.50 -17.40
C LEU A 133 -1.39 4.11 -18.39
N TYR A 134 -1.25 3.54 -19.59
CA TYR A 134 -0.31 4.04 -20.61
C TYR A 134 -0.68 5.42 -21.16
N ALA A 135 -1.94 5.83 -20.99
CA ALA A 135 -2.44 7.12 -21.46
C ALA A 135 -2.35 8.25 -20.42
N VAL A 136 -1.74 7.98 -19.26
CA VAL A 136 -1.51 9.01 -18.24
C VAL A 136 -0.45 9.99 -18.71
N SER A 137 -0.70 11.29 -18.52
CA SER A 137 0.25 12.34 -18.83
C SER A 137 1.50 12.28 -17.92
N LYS A 138 2.65 12.59 -18.51
CA LYS A 138 3.90 12.81 -17.79
C LYS A 138 4.19 14.30 -17.59
N ASP A 139 3.33 15.19 -18.09
CA ASP A 139 3.51 16.64 -18.02
C ASP A 139 2.99 17.16 -16.67
N ASP A 140 3.85 17.86 -15.95
CA ASP A 140 3.53 18.47 -14.64
C ASP A 140 2.59 19.68 -14.75
N LYS A 141 2.41 20.25 -15.94
CA LYS A 141 1.53 21.40 -16.17
C LYS A 141 0.05 21.08 -15.98
N HIS A 142 -0.32 19.82 -16.13
CA HIS A 142 -1.70 19.35 -15.99
C HIS A 142 -1.84 18.24 -14.93
N PRO A 143 -1.80 18.59 -13.64
CA PRO A 143 -1.85 17.59 -12.55
C PRO A 143 -3.02 16.62 -12.64
N ALA A 144 -4.19 17.09 -13.11
CA ALA A 144 -5.38 16.25 -13.28
C ALA A 144 -5.20 15.11 -14.29
N HIS A 145 -4.25 15.26 -15.24
CA HIS A 145 -3.96 14.24 -16.26
C HIS A 145 -2.89 13.22 -15.80
N ARG A 146 -2.30 13.42 -14.60
CA ARG A 146 -1.25 12.53 -14.04
C ARG A 146 -1.82 11.32 -13.28
N GLY A 147 -3.10 11.09 -13.40
CA GLY A 147 -3.79 9.99 -12.75
C GLY A 147 -4.88 9.38 -13.61
N LEU A 148 -5.52 8.39 -13.05
CA LEU A 148 -6.67 7.72 -13.61
C LEU A 148 -7.94 8.31 -12.99
N CYS A 149 -8.88 8.76 -13.82
CA CYS A 149 -10.18 9.22 -13.38
C CYS A 149 -11.11 8.01 -13.25
N PHE A 150 -11.64 7.81 -12.06
CA PHE A 150 -12.65 6.82 -11.74
C PHE A 150 -14.00 7.54 -11.64
N SER A 151 -14.99 7.04 -12.34
CA SER A 151 -16.34 7.64 -12.29
C SER A 151 -17.44 6.59 -12.40
N ARG A 152 -18.48 6.79 -11.61
CA ARG A 152 -19.75 6.06 -11.70
C ARG A 152 -20.89 7.07 -11.79
N LYS A 153 -21.83 6.84 -12.72
CA LYS A 153 -23.03 7.67 -12.94
C LYS A 153 -24.25 6.78 -13.16
N GLY A 154 -25.03 6.54 -12.09
CA GLY A 154 -26.34 5.92 -12.17
C GLY A 154 -26.43 4.49 -12.69
N GLU A 155 -25.32 3.89 -13.11
CA GLU A 155 -25.22 2.53 -13.63
C GLU A 155 -24.33 1.67 -12.76
N ASP A 156 -24.47 0.35 -12.83
CA ASP A 156 -23.57 -0.60 -12.13
C ASP A 156 -22.28 -0.81 -12.93
N VAL A 157 -21.72 0.30 -13.44
CA VAL A 157 -20.53 0.36 -14.26
C VAL A 157 -19.57 1.40 -13.69
N LEU A 158 -18.36 0.97 -13.41
CA LEU A 158 -17.22 1.83 -13.10
C LEU A 158 -16.47 2.14 -14.40
N GLU A 159 -16.42 3.40 -14.78
CA GLU A 159 -15.60 3.89 -15.87
C GLU A 159 -14.27 4.40 -15.32
N ILE A 160 -13.17 3.91 -15.89
CA ILE A 160 -11.82 4.33 -15.57
C ILE A 160 -11.19 4.90 -16.83
N CYS A 161 -10.72 6.14 -16.78
CA CYS A 161 -10.09 6.79 -17.92
C CYS A 161 -8.79 7.48 -17.57
N ALA A 162 -7.93 7.59 -18.59
CA ALA A 162 -6.70 8.39 -18.55
C ALA A 162 -6.53 9.14 -19.86
N LEU A 163 -5.87 10.30 -19.81
CA LEU A 163 -5.57 11.09 -21.00
C LEU A 163 -4.27 11.89 -20.82
N ASP A 164 -3.58 12.17 -21.94
CA ASP A 164 -2.35 12.97 -21.96
C ASP A 164 -2.42 14.21 -22.88
N GLY A 165 -3.62 14.52 -23.38
CA GLY A 165 -3.85 15.63 -24.32
C GLY A 165 -3.77 15.23 -25.79
N TYR A 166 -3.17 14.09 -26.13
CA TYR A 166 -3.07 13.54 -27.48
C TYR A 166 -3.91 12.28 -27.67
N ARG A 167 -4.08 11.52 -26.61
CA ARG A 167 -4.82 10.27 -26.60
C ARG A 167 -5.61 10.13 -25.31
N MET A 168 -6.67 9.35 -25.39
CA MET A 168 -7.51 8.97 -24.24
C MET A 168 -7.75 7.46 -24.26
N ALA A 169 -7.65 6.85 -23.10
CA ALA A 169 -8.02 5.45 -22.93
C ALA A 169 -9.14 5.34 -21.91
N ILE A 170 -10.12 4.49 -22.19
CA ILE A 170 -11.28 4.25 -21.32
C ILE A 170 -11.47 2.75 -21.18
N ALA A 171 -11.63 2.30 -19.94
CA ALA A 171 -12.05 0.94 -19.60
C ALA A 171 -13.33 1.01 -18.75
N ARG A 172 -14.23 0.03 -18.94
CA ARG A 172 -15.47 -0.10 -18.17
C ARG A 172 -15.55 -1.49 -17.58
N ILE A 173 -15.88 -1.56 -16.30
CA ILE A 173 -16.05 -2.80 -15.55
C ILE A 173 -17.32 -2.73 -14.71
N ASN A 174 -17.89 -3.88 -14.39
CA ASN A 174 -19.07 -3.95 -13.51
C ASN A 174 -18.67 -3.60 -12.08
N CYS A 175 -19.57 -2.88 -11.39
CA CYS A 175 -19.40 -2.54 -9.98
C CYS A 175 -20.73 -2.56 -9.24
N THR A 176 -20.66 -2.65 -7.90
CA THR A 176 -21.75 -2.35 -7.00
C THR A 176 -21.36 -1.16 -6.15
N ALA A 177 -22.14 -0.07 -6.13
CA ALA A 177 -21.76 1.13 -5.39
C ALA A 177 -22.97 1.85 -4.77
N ASP A 178 -22.69 2.56 -3.66
CA ASP A 178 -23.71 3.27 -2.85
C ASP A 178 -24.22 4.57 -3.50
N GLY A 179 -23.60 5.03 -4.59
CA GLY A 179 -24.00 6.27 -5.26
C GLY A 179 -22.99 6.72 -6.30
N ASP A 180 -23.30 7.83 -6.95
CA ASP A 180 -22.44 8.42 -7.96
C ASP A 180 -21.21 9.05 -7.33
N PHE A 181 -20.07 8.88 -7.99
CA PHE A 181 -18.82 9.50 -7.59
C PHE A 181 -17.91 9.78 -8.78
N ARG A 182 -16.95 10.66 -8.56
CA ARG A 182 -15.86 10.91 -9.48
C ARG A 182 -14.62 11.35 -8.69
N PHE A 183 -13.48 10.71 -8.92
CA PHE A 183 -12.20 11.12 -8.36
C PHE A 183 -11.05 10.75 -9.30
N THR A 184 -9.89 11.36 -9.08
CA THR A 184 -8.68 11.02 -9.81
C THR A 184 -7.67 10.36 -8.85
N LEU A 185 -7.24 9.16 -9.20
CA LEU A 185 -6.23 8.41 -8.48
C LEU A 185 -4.87 8.63 -9.15
N PRO A 186 -3.85 9.11 -8.43
CA PRO A 186 -2.50 9.28 -8.99
C PRO A 186 -1.98 7.99 -9.62
N ALA A 187 -1.22 8.09 -10.71
CA ALA A 187 -0.72 6.92 -11.43
C ALA A 187 0.14 5.99 -10.56
N ALA A 188 0.92 6.55 -9.63
CA ALA A 188 1.71 5.77 -8.68
C ALA A 188 0.82 4.93 -7.75
N THR A 189 -0.24 5.54 -7.21
CA THR A 189 -1.22 4.86 -6.36
C THR A 189 -1.99 3.80 -7.16
N ALA A 190 -2.39 4.10 -8.40
CA ALA A 190 -3.06 3.11 -9.26
C ALA A 190 -2.18 1.88 -9.54
N LYS A 191 -0.87 2.07 -9.77
CA LYS A 191 0.09 0.96 -9.89
C LYS A 191 0.22 0.16 -8.59
N ALA A 192 0.21 0.83 -7.45
CA ALA A 192 0.25 0.15 -6.16
C ALA A 192 -1.01 -0.70 -5.94
N VAL A 193 -2.19 -0.17 -6.26
CA VAL A 193 -3.46 -0.91 -6.21
C VAL A 193 -3.41 -2.14 -7.12
N ASP A 194 -2.91 -2.00 -8.35
CA ASP A 194 -2.73 -3.12 -9.29
C ASP A 194 -1.78 -4.19 -8.73
N THR A 195 -0.67 -3.78 -8.11
CA THR A 195 0.30 -4.70 -7.47
C THR A 195 -0.28 -5.37 -6.22
N LEU A 196 -1.13 -4.67 -5.48
CA LEU A 196 -1.81 -5.19 -4.28
C LEU A 196 -3.02 -6.04 -4.64
N SER A 197 -3.45 -6.01 -5.91
CA SER A 197 -4.62 -6.72 -6.42
C SER A 197 -4.58 -8.19 -6.07
N MET A 198 -5.65 -8.64 -5.56
CA MET A 198 -5.80 -9.94 -4.94
C MET A 198 -6.92 -10.68 -5.62
N ASP A 199 -7.00 -11.97 -5.38
CA ASP A 199 -8.15 -12.76 -5.76
C ASP A 199 -9.40 -12.30 -5.01
N GLY A 200 -10.54 -12.22 -5.68
CA GLY A 200 -11.81 -11.87 -5.09
C GLY A 200 -12.34 -10.49 -5.49
N SER A 201 -12.91 -9.74 -4.55
CA SER A 201 -13.43 -8.39 -4.75
C SER A 201 -12.65 -7.35 -3.95
N VAL A 202 -12.61 -6.14 -4.49
CA VAL A 202 -11.99 -4.94 -3.88
C VAL A 202 -13.09 -3.93 -3.60
N GLU A 203 -13.02 -3.32 -2.43
CA GLU A 203 -13.88 -2.25 -1.98
C GLU A 203 -13.14 -0.90 -1.98
#